data_8983de174c8cf2a0ae7ffb3adf95b1db
#
_entry.id   8983de174c8cf2a0ae7ffb3adf95b1db
#
_cell.length_a   1.000
_cell.length_b   1.000
_cell.length_c   1.000
_cell.angle_alpha   90.00
_cell.angle_beta   90.00
_cell.angle_gamma   90.00
#
_symmetry.space_group_name_H-M   'P 1'
#
loop_
_entity.id
_entity.type
_entity.pdbx_description
1 polymer ?
#
loop_
_entity_poly.entity_id
_entity_poly.type
_entity_poly.pdbx_seq_one_letter_code
_entity_poly.pdbx_strand_id
1 'polypeptide(L)'
;MSATLNDDSPIVENFDANPDDIKKPISAKTVAGIGERMIIIPKITKIDNPDEAVEKLVTNFRNNKFGIVILVPSGSAANRWKKVNATYAETSEQVDEYVKSLIERKSYGPYVFANRYDGIDLPSDSCRILIVDGLPKQSGEYEKYASKVLTGSSFLSSVISVRIEQGIGRATRGRGNYSVVILTGESLAAWIAIHYDSMTVGTKSQIKIAFDTTKEIGTTNDLINMVNQCLNRDQNWVNYHAQELAKLTDLPPPEIKKIDIADTMRKAFNFADNKQYDKAIAKLNSITSSDVDNNIKGIAWEFKARFAYFWGNAQDSEKYQKDAYELNNNLLRPKTPPPYQRIPTKSKQAELVCQKVLKYQFRRGLIEDFEGVIANLNPKVSSNSFEQSLKDLASFIGIESDRPEQKRNGGPDVLWVFPENKALVMEVKSLKKPDNAFVKRDFGQLLVSMQWFKENYPEFQALPVSVHSNNKAEAKLSIDNVYVLTLNSLNSLVSEIKAFLIEVCRDELSSADLIVTCEGSLKSHGLLYKHIEKKYIRKFEKA
;
A
#
# COMPACT_ATOMS: atom_id res chain seq x y z
N MET A 1 -2.99 -14.62 25.51
CA MET A 1 -3.09 -15.53 24.35
C MET A 1 -3.81 -14.78 23.25
N SER A 2 -3.27 -14.72 22.05
CA SER A 2 -3.90 -14.11 20.88
C SER A 2 -3.93 -15.11 19.73
N ALA A 3 -5.05 -15.17 19.00
CA ALA A 3 -5.19 -16.04 17.83
C ALA A 3 -4.51 -15.46 16.56
N THR A 4 -4.01 -14.24 16.64
CA THR A 4 -3.47 -13.46 15.51
C THR A 4 -2.01 -13.03 15.71
N LEU A 5 -1.31 -13.57 16.71
CA LEU A 5 0.11 -13.34 16.91
C LEU A 5 0.90 -14.13 15.86
N ASN A 6 1.30 -13.43 14.81
CA ASN A 6 2.19 -13.94 13.76
C ASN A 6 3.63 -13.41 13.93
N ASP A 7 3.77 -12.30 14.67
CA ASP A 7 5.04 -11.67 14.99
C ASP A 7 5.04 -11.25 16.46
N ASP A 8 5.83 -11.94 17.27
CA ASP A 8 5.95 -11.70 18.71
C ASP A 8 7.09 -10.74 19.05
N SER A 9 7.84 -10.25 18.05
CA SER A 9 8.95 -9.31 18.24
C SER A 9 8.56 -8.03 19.02
N PRO A 10 7.32 -7.45 18.85
CA PRO A 10 6.90 -6.30 19.64
C PRO A 10 6.85 -6.56 21.17
N ILE A 11 6.68 -7.81 21.60
CA ILE A 11 6.66 -8.16 23.04
C ILE A 11 8.07 -8.00 23.62
N VAL A 12 9.09 -8.39 22.86
CA VAL A 12 10.49 -8.21 23.23
C VAL A 12 10.86 -6.72 23.21
N GLU A 13 10.52 -6.02 22.13
CA GLU A 13 10.89 -4.62 21.93
C GLU A 13 10.23 -3.68 22.95
N ASN A 14 8.92 -3.82 23.18
CA ASN A 14 8.17 -2.87 24.00
C ASN A 14 8.10 -3.25 25.49
N PHE A 15 8.14 -4.55 25.82
CA PHE A 15 7.96 -5.03 27.19
C PHE A 15 9.20 -5.71 27.78
N ASP A 16 10.34 -5.72 27.07
CA ASP A 16 11.60 -6.33 27.52
C ASP A 16 11.46 -7.84 27.86
N ALA A 17 10.58 -8.52 27.12
CA ALA A 17 10.38 -9.95 27.32
C ALA A 17 11.62 -10.75 26.91
N ASN A 18 11.88 -11.86 27.61
CA ASN A 18 13.00 -12.72 27.27
C ASN A 18 12.83 -13.33 25.86
N PRO A 19 13.75 -13.06 24.92
CA PRO A 19 13.63 -13.56 23.55
C PRO A 19 13.62 -15.09 23.45
N ASP A 20 14.30 -15.81 24.38
CA ASP A 20 14.36 -17.26 24.32
C ASP A 20 13.02 -17.93 24.67
N ASP A 21 12.20 -17.28 25.48
CA ASP A 21 10.84 -17.72 25.77
C ASP A 21 9.91 -17.46 24.61
N ILE A 22 10.10 -16.31 23.93
CA ILE A 22 9.30 -15.91 22.76
C ILE A 22 9.59 -16.78 21.53
N LYS A 23 10.83 -17.23 21.35
CA LYS A 23 11.22 -18.12 20.24
C LYS A 23 10.59 -19.52 20.31
N LYS A 24 9.94 -19.86 21.41
CA LYS A 24 9.32 -21.17 21.63
C LYS A 24 7.80 -21.05 21.85
N PRO A 25 7.04 -20.49 20.90
CA PRO A 25 5.62 -20.32 21.09
C PRO A 25 4.92 -21.68 21.20
N ILE A 26 3.93 -21.76 22.09
CA ILE A 26 2.99 -22.87 22.11
C ILE A 26 1.96 -22.61 21.00
N SER A 27 2.09 -23.31 19.88
CA SER A 27 1.17 -23.20 18.75
C SER A 27 0.28 -24.44 18.65
N ALA A 28 -0.97 -24.23 18.19
CA ALA A 28 -1.83 -25.35 17.85
C ALA A 28 -1.26 -26.09 16.63
N LYS A 29 -1.21 -27.43 16.70
CA LYS A 29 -0.73 -28.26 15.59
C LYS A 29 -1.67 -28.30 14.38
N THR A 30 -2.88 -27.75 14.48
CA THR A 30 -3.88 -27.74 13.42
C THR A 30 -4.65 -26.43 13.43
N VAL A 31 -5.06 -25.97 12.25
CA VAL A 31 -6.02 -24.84 12.08
C VAL A 31 -7.47 -25.21 12.40
N ALA A 32 -7.69 -26.37 12.99
CA ALA A 32 -9.00 -26.95 13.30
C ALA A 32 -9.87 -26.18 14.30
N GLY A 33 -9.43 -25.01 14.79
CA GLY A 33 -10.19 -24.12 15.69
C GLY A 33 -10.64 -22.81 15.03
N ILE A 34 -10.29 -22.58 13.78
CA ILE A 34 -10.68 -21.36 13.05
C ILE A 34 -12.16 -21.46 12.69
N GLY A 35 -12.95 -20.47 13.07
CA GLY A 35 -14.34 -20.37 12.67
C GLY A 35 -14.49 -20.24 11.15
N GLU A 36 -15.62 -20.68 10.65
CA GLU A 36 -15.92 -20.62 9.21
C GLU A 36 -16.12 -19.17 8.78
N ARG A 37 -15.30 -18.74 7.83
CA ARG A 37 -15.38 -17.40 7.24
C ARG A 37 -15.45 -17.51 5.73
N MET A 38 -16.57 -17.08 5.16
CA MET A 38 -16.64 -16.83 3.74
C MET A 38 -16.03 -15.46 3.46
N ILE A 39 -14.75 -15.43 3.08
CA ILE A 39 -14.11 -14.18 2.68
C ILE A 39 -14.46 -13.89 1.23
N ILE A 40 -14.80 -12.63 0.95
CA ILE A 40 -15.11 -12.12 -0.38
C ILE A 40 -14.30 -10.85 -0.61
N ILE A 41 -13.60 -10.77 -1.75
CA ILE A 41 -12.85 -9.58 -2.17
C ILE A 41 -13.47 -9.09 -3.49
N PRO A 42 -14.51 -8.24 -3.47
CA PRO A 42 -15.27 -7.87 -4.67
C PRO A 42 -14.43 -7.27 -5.79
N LYS A 43 -13.36 -6.56 -5.43
CA LYS A 43 -12.46 -5.90 -6.39
C LYS A 43 -11.60 -6.85 -7.24
N ILE A 44 -11.47 -8.12 -6.86
CA ILE A 44 -10.79 -9.13 -7.68
C ILE A 44 -11.77 -10.00 -8.50
N THR A 45 -13.07 -9.74 -8.41
CA THR A 45 -14.11 -10.41 -9.21
C THR A 45 -14.23 -9.79 -10.61
N LYS A 46 -15.11 -10.33 -11.45
CA LYS A 46 -15.45 -9.77 -12.78
C LYS A 46 -16.58 -8.73 -12.73
N ILE A 47 -16.99 -8.28 -11.55
CA ILE A 47 -18.04 -7.27 -11.37
C ILE A 47 -17.51 -5.91 -11.81
N ASP A 48 -18.21 -5.21 -12.70
CA ASP A 48 -17.81 -3.88 -13.21
C ASP A 48 -17.73 -2.81 -12.13
N ASN A 49 -18.73 -2.76 -11.22
CA ASN A 49 -18.82 -1.82 -10.12
C ASN A 49 -18.85 -2.54 -8.77
N PRO A 50 -17.72 -3.05 -8.27
CA PRO A 50 -17.67 -3.85 -7.05
C PRO A 50 -18.13 -3.08 -5.80
N ASP A 51 -17.86 -1.78 -5.72
CA ASP A 51 -18.29 -0.95 -4.60
C ASP A 51 -19.81 -0.79 -4.54
N GLU A 52 -20.46 -0.57 -5.68
CA GLU A 52 -21.93 -0.52 -5.79
C GLU A 52 -22.56 -1.90 -5.49
N ALA A 53 -21.90 -2.99 -5.91
CA ALA A 53 -22.36 -4.33 -5.62
C ALA A 53 -22.39 -4.60 -4.11
N VAL A 54 -21.39 -4.15 -3.36
CA VAL A 54 -21.35 -4.24 -1.89
C VAL A 54 -22.44 -3.37 -1.25
N GLU A 55 -22.67 -2.16 -1.73
CA GLU A 55 -23.76 -1.29 -1.26
C GLU A 55 -25.14 -1.94 -1.46
N LYS A 56 -25.38 -2.56 -2.62
CA LYS A 56 -26.60 -3.33 -2.90
C LYS A 56 -26.74 -4.57 -2.00
N LEU A 57 -25.63 -5.27 -1.74
CA LEU A 57 -25.60 -6.40 -0.83
C LEU A 57 -26.02 -5.97 0.58
N VAL A 58 -25.45 -4.91 1.14
CA VAL A 58 -25.84 -4.37 2.47
C VAL A 58 -27.33 -4.02 2.49
N THR A 59 -27.82 -3.37 1.45
CA THR A 59 -29.24 -3.01 1.33
C THR A 59 -30.14 -4.26 1.30
N ASN A 60 -29.72 -5.33 0.63
CA ASN A 60 -30.46 -6.58 0.55
C ASN A 60 -30.58 -7.28 1.91
N PHE A 61 -29.48 -7.30 2.68
CA PHE A 61 -29.43 -8.06 3.94
C PHE A 61 -29.81 -7.25 5.20
N ARG A 62 -29.95 -5.93 5.12
CA ARG A 62 -30.18 -5.06 6.29
C ARG A 62 -31.45 -5.37 7.10
N ASN A 63 -32.44 -6.02 6.49
CA ASN A 63 -33.69 -6.38 7.15
C ASN A 63 -33.66 -7.80 7.74
N ASN A 64 -32.55 -8.48 7.67
CA ASN A 64 -32.38 -9.83 8.19
C ASN A 64 -32.11 -9.77 9.71
N LYS A 65 -32.37 -10.89 10.41
CA LYS A 65 -32.20 -10.98 11.86
C LYS A 65 -30.80 -11.38 12.29
N PHE A 66 -29.77 -10.77 11.69
CA PHE A 66 -28.37 -10.93 12.07
C PHE A 66 -27.59 -9.65 11.81
N GLY A 67 -26.54 -9.43 12.62
CA GLY A 67 -25.81 -8.17 12.60
C GLY A 67 -24.96 -7.95 11.35
N ILE A 68 -24.96 -6.70 10.88
CA ILE A 68 -24.09 -6.19 9.84
C ILE A 68 -23.20 -5.11 10.47
N VAL A 69 -21.88 -5.32 10.39
CA VAL A 69 -20.87 -4.40 10.91
C VAL A 69 -19.89 -4.00 9.80
N ILE A 70 -19.55 -2.73 9.77
CA ILE A 70 -18.66 -2.14 8.78
C ILE A 70 -17.51 -1.48 9.52
N LEU A 71 -16.30 -1.97 9.32
CA LEU A 71 -15.07 -1.39 9.86
C LEU A 71 -14.44 -0.49 8.80
N VAL A 72 -14.17 0.76 9.16
CA VAL A 72 -13.56 1.76 8.27
C VAL A 72 -12.29 2.35 8.89
N PRO A 73 -11.33 2.84 8.10
CA PRO A 73 -10.07 3.39 8.64
C PRO A 73 -10.22 4.79 9.27
N SER A 74 -11.34 5.48 9.06
CA SER A 74 -11.56 6.84 9.59
C SER A 74 -13.04 7.24 9.54
N GLY A 75 -13.41 8.26 10.29
CA GLY A 75 -14.76 8.83 10.24
C GLY A 75 -15.13 9.40 8.87
N SER A 76 -14.16 9.93 8.11
CA SER A 76 -14.40 10.39 6.73
C SER A 76 -14.77 9.23 5.78
N ALA A 77 -14.17 8.06 5.96
CA ALA A 77 -14.52 6.87 5.19
C ALA A 77 -15.95 6.35 5.50
N ALA A 78 -16.47 6.61 6.69
CA ALA A 78 -17.84 6.25 7.06
C ALA A 78 -18.91 6.94 6.19
N ASN A 79 -18.61 8.12 5.61
CA ASN A 79 -19.59 8.90 4.85
C ASN A 79 -20.18 8.16 3.64
N ARG A 80 -19.41 7.28 3.01
CA ARG A 80 -19.87 6.48 1.87
C ARG A 80 -21.07 5.59 2.25
N TRP A 81 -21.11 5.10 3.48
CA TRP A 81 -22.10 4.15 3.97
C TRP A 81 -23.45 4.79 4.35
N LYS A 82 -23.53 6.13 4.35
CA LYS A 82 -24.80 6.86 4.48
C LYS A 82 -25.79 6.51 3.38
N LYS A 83 -25.31 6.17 2.18
CA LYS A 83 -26.17 5.79 1.03
C LYS A 83 -27.01 4.54 1.30
N VAL A 84 -26.55 3.63 2.15
CA VAL A 84 -27.25 2.41 2.52
C VAL A 84 -27.92 2.51 3.90
N ASN A 85 -28.05 3.75 4.42
CA ASN A 85 -28.59 4.04 5.76
C ASN A 85 -27.86 3.31 6.89
N ALA A 86 -26.54 3.18 6.78
CA ALA A 86 -25.71 2.67 7.86
C ALA A 86 -25.49 3.76 8.93
N THR A 87 -25.52 3.36 10.19
CA THR A 87 -25.33 4.26 11.34
C THR A 87 -23.88 4.28 11.77
N TYR A 88 -23.25 5.45 11.74
CA TYR A 88 -21.87 5.65 12.17
C TYR A 88 -21.82 5.97 13.68
N ALA A 89 -20.97 5.25 14.41
CA ALA A 89 -20.65 5.56 15.81
C ALA A 89 -19.54 6.62 15.86
N GLU A 90 -19.87 7.82 16.31
CA GLU A 90 -18.95 8.96 16.38
C GLU A 90 -18.07 8.92 17.64
N THR A 91 -18.59 8.35 18.74
CA THR A 91 -17.91 8.27 20.04
C THR A 91 -17.73 6.83 20.50
N SER A 92 -16.86 6.63 21.49
CA SER A 92 -16.62 5.29 22.08
C SER A 92 -17.88 4.76 22.78
N GLU A 93 -18.63 5.64 23.43
CA GLU A 93 -19.88 5.30 24.11
C GLU A 93 -20.94 4.79 23.12
N GLN A 94 -21.03 5.42 21.94
CA GLN A 94 -21.92 4.94 20.87
C GLN A 94 -21.46 3.59 20.31
N VAL A 95 -20.14 3.35 20.21
CA VAL A 95 -19.63 2.02 19.83
C VAL A 95 -20.12 0.97 20.83
N ASP A 96 -19.96 1.21 22.12
CA ASP A 96 -20.37 0.29 23.18
C ASP A 96 -21.91 0.07 23.16
N GLU A 97 -22.69 1.12 22.97
CA GLU A 97 -24.13 1.06 22.85
C GLU A 97 -24.57 0.18 21.67
N TYR A 98 -23.99 0.42 20.49
CA TYR A 98 -24.36 -0.32 19.28
C TYR A 98 -23.89 -1.78 19.33
N VAL A 99 -22.70 -2.05 19.87
CA VAL A 99 -22.24 -3.42 20.14
C VAL A 99 -23.18 -4.13 21.10
N LYS A 100 -23.57 -3.49 22.19
CA LYS A 100 -24.54 -4.05 23.15
C LYS A 100 -25.90 -4.31 22.47
N SER A 101 -26.37 -3.39 21.65
CA SER A 101 -27.62 -3.53 20.89
C SER A 101 -27.61 -4.74 19.94
N LEU A 102 -26.47 -4.97 19.27
CA LEU A 102 -26.24 -6.15 18.43
C LEU A 102 -26.26 -7.45 19.25
N ILE A 103 -25.56 -7.49 20.39
CA ILE A 103 -25.48 -8.66 21.28
C ILE A 103 -26.85 -9.00 21.86
N GLU A 104 -27.58 -7.99 22.30
CA GLU A 104 -28.94 -8.14 22.87
C GLU A 104 -30.03 -8.34 21.80
N ARG A 105 -29.65 -8.34 20.50
CA ARG A 105 -30.56 -8.49 19.35
C ARG A 105 -31.68 -7.44 19.30
N LYS A 106 -31.42 -6.24 19.84
CA LYS A 106 -32.32 -5.10 19.78
C LYS A 106 -32.28 -4.40 18.42
N SER A 107 -31.11 -4.47 17.78
CA SER A 107 -30.87 -3.98 16.42
C SER A 107 -29.83 -4.85 15.73
N TYR A 108 -29.84 -4.84 14.39
CA TYR A 108 -28.92 -5.61 13.55
C TYR A 108 -28.04 -4.74 12.67
N GLY A 109 -28.08 -3.41 12.84
CA GLY A 109 -27.34 -2.46 12.03
C GLY A 109 -27.96 -2.21 10.66
N PRO A 110 -27.19 -1.87 9.62
CA PRO A 110 -25.71 -1.85 9.57
C PRO A 110 -25.09 -0.72 10.42
N TYR A 111 -24.08 -1.07 11.20
CA TYR A 111 -23.30 -0.12 12.00
C TYR A 111 -21.88 0.07 11.46
N VAL A 112 -21.41 1.32 11.46
CA VAL A 112 -20.07 1.68 10.98
C VAL A 112 -19.20 2.08 12.16
N PHE A 113 -18.04 1.42 12.30
CA PHE A 113 -17.06 1.71 13.35
C PHE A 113 -15.72 2.13 12.71
N ALA A 114 -15.23 3.32 13.08
CA ALA A 114 -13.95 3.82 12.58
C ALA A 114 -12.79 3.38 13.48
N ASN A 115 -11.77 2.79 12.87
CA ASN A 115 -10.53 2.34 13.53
C ASN A 115 -10.77 1.40 14.73
N ARG A 116 -11.76 0.50 14.63
CA ARG A 116 -12.13 -0.48 15.66
C ARG A 116 -11.85 -1.92 15.20
N TYR A 117 -10.66 -2.14 14.65
CA TYR A 117 -10.18 -3.48 14.26
C TYR A 117 -9.90 -4.36 15.47
N ASP A 118 -9.65 -3.74 16.63
CA ASP A 118 -9.53 -4.34 17.95
C ASP A 118 -10.53 -3.74 18.95
N GLY A 119 -10.60 -4.30 20.15
CA GLY A 119 -11.37 -3.74 21.26
C GLY A 119 -12.90 -3.93 21.23
N ILE A 120 -13.48 -4.54 20.18
CA ILE A 120 -14.91 -4.90 20.13
C ILE A 120 -15.10 -6.41 20.09
N ASP A 121 -16.20 -6.89 20.68
CA ASP A 121 -16.58 -8.30 20.69
C ASP A 121 -17.96 -8.49 20.08
N LEU A 122 -18.05 -9.32 19.04
CA LEU A 122 -19.28 -9.53 18.26
C LEU A 122 -19.59 -11.03 18.15
N PRO A 123 -20.11 -11.65 19.21
CA PRO A 123 -20.36 -13.08 19.22
C PRO A 123 -21.52 -13.48 18.32
N SER A 124 -21.38 -14.60 17.62
CA SER A 124 -22.45 -15.30 16.89
C SER A 124 -23.27 -14.39 15.94
N ASP A 125 -24.58 -14.33 16.14
CA ASP A 125 -25.50 -13.58 15.26
C ASP A 125 -25.37 -12.07 15.38
N SER A 126 -24.62 -11.56 16.35
CA SER A 126 -24.35 -10.13 16.49
C SER A 126 -23.54 -9.57 15.31
N CYS A 127 -22.81 -10.44 14.56
CA CYS A 127 -22.15 -10.05 13.32
C CYS A 127 -22.04 -11.26 12.38
N ARG A 128 -22.99 -11.43 11.46
CA ARG A 128 -22.94 -12.44 10.41
C ARG A 128 -22.36 -11.90 9.10
N ILE A 129 -22.46 -10.60 8.89
CA ILE A 129 -21.83 -9.92 7.76
C ILE A 129 -20.90 -8.84 8.32
N LEU A 130 -19.61 -9.03 8.10
CA LEU A 130 -18.57 -8.09 8.44
C LEU A 130 -18.00 -7.49 7.15
N ILE A 131 -17.92 -6.17 7.09
CA ILE A 131 -17.28 -5.48 5.97
C ILE A 131 -16.06 -4.76 6.52
N VAL A 132 -14.90 -5.01 5.93
CA VAL A 132 -13.67 -4.25 6.16
C VAL A 132 -13.46 -3.37 4.93
N ASP A 133 -13.66 -2.07 5.09
CA ASP A 133 -13.64 -1.10 4.01
C ASP A 133 -12.41 -0.20 4.12
N GLY A 134 -11.38 -0.57 3.40
CA GLY A 134 -10.09 0.12 3.33
C GLY A 134 -9.03 -0.41 4.30
N LEU A 135 -7.78 0.00 4.06
CA LEU A 135 -6.64 -0.38 4.90
C LEU A 135 -6.73 0.27 6.28
N PRO A 136 -6.46 -0.49 7.36
CA PRO A 136 -6.32 0.08 8.69
C PRO A 136 -5.28 1.21 8.71
N LYS A 137 -5.69 2.40 9.19
CA LYS A 137 -4.78 3.54 9.34
C LYS A 137 -4.16 3.56 10.73
N GLN A 138 -2.93 4.04 10.79
CA GLN A 138 -2.25 4.33 12.03
C GLN A 138 -2.89 5.57 12.68
N SER A 139 -3.13 5.51 13.99
CA SER A 139 -3.81 6.59 14.72
C SER A 139 -2.83 7.51 15.48
N GLY A 140 -1.74 6.95 16.01
CA GLY A 140 -0.74 7.69 16.76
C GLY A 140 0.33 8.37 15.87
N GLU A 141 0.92 9.47 16.34
CA GLU A 141 1.98 10.18 15.58
C GLU A 141 3.21 9.29 15.35
N TYR A 142 3.59 8.48 16.35
CA TYR A 142 4.67 7.49 16.21
C TYR A 142 4.33 6.44 15.15
N GLU A 143 3.12 5.90 15.15
CA GLU A 143 2.68 4.94 14.14
C GLU A 143 2.68 5.53 12.73
N LYS A 144 2.27 6.80 12.57
CA LYS A 144 2.34 7.51 11.28
C LYS A 144 3.79 7.68 10.82
N TYR A 145 4.69 8.05 11.74
CA TYR A 145 6.12 8.13 11.45
C TYR A 145 6.68 6.76 11.06
N ALA A 146 6.45 5.73 11.88
CA ALA A 146 6.92 4.38 11.64
C ALA A 146 6.40 3.81 10.31
N SER A 147 5.13 4.05 9.96
CA SER A 147 4.56 3.61 8.68
C SER A 147 5.23 4.26 7.48
N LYS A 148 5.61 5.52 7.59
CA LYS A 148 6.34 6.23 6.54
C LYS A 148 7.77 5.73 6.40
N VAL A 149 8.47 5.59 7.53
CA VAL A 149 9.86 5.16 7.58
C VAL A 149 10.01 3.69 7.15
N LEU A 150 9.08 2.82 7.57
CA LEU A 150 9.09 1.40 7.28
C LEU A 150 8.35 1.03 5.97
N THR A 151 7.97 2.01 5.15
CA THR A 151 7.28 1.75 3.88
C THR A 151 8.04 0.72 3.05
N GLY A 152 7.35 -0.35 2.64
CA GLY A 152 7.93 -1.46 1.87
C GLY A 152 8.70 -2.50 2.71
N SER A 153 8.81 -2.33 4.03
CA SER A 153 9.45 -3.32 4.91
C SER A 153 8.50 -4.45 5.30
N SER A 154 9.07 -5.62 5.61
CA SER A 154 8.31 -6.75 6.17
C SER A 154 7.74 -6.46 7.56
N PHE A 155 8.34 -5.54 8.31
CA PHE A 155 7.83 -5.11 9.61
C PHE A 155 6.48 -4.39 9.49
N LEU A 156 6.39 -3.40 8.61
CA LEU A 156 5.13 -2.68 8.40
C LEU A 156 4.05 -3.60 7.86
N SER A 157 4.41 -4.50 6.94
CA SER A 157 3.46 -5.49 6.40
C SER A 157 2.89 -6.38 7.52
N SER A 158 3.73 -6.85 8.44
CA SER A 158 3.26 -7.65 9.59
C SER A 158 2.29 -6.88 10.48
N VAL A 159 2.57 -5.61 10.80
CA VAL A 159 1.68 -4.78 11.64
C VAL A 159 0.31 -4.59 10.98
N ILE A 160 0.28 -4.30 9.68
CA ILE A 160 -0.97 -4.13 8.94
C ILE A 160 -1.74 -5.45 8.82
N SER A 161 -1.03 -6.58 8.54
CA SER A 161 -1.62 -7.92 8.50
C SER A 161 -2.33 -8.25 9.80
N VAL A 162 -1.66 -8.06 10.94
CA VAL A 162 -2.23 -8.33 12.27
C VAL A 162 -3.53 -7.53 12.47
N ARG A 163 -3.56 -6.26 12.09
CA ARG A 163 -4.78 -5.43 12.21
C ARG A 163 -5.91 -5.90 11.31
N ILE A 164 -5.60 -6.27 10.07
CA ILE A 164 -6.61 -6.83 9.15
C ILE A 164 -7.16 -8.14 9.74
N GLU A 165 -6.30 -9.02 10.21
CA GLU A 165 -6.69 -10.31 10.79
C GLU A 165 -7.49 -10.15 12.09
N GLN A 166 -7.13 -9.19 12.93
CA GLN A 166 -7.92 -8.83 14.10
C GLN A 166 -9.32 -8.35 13.69
N GLY A 167 -9.41 -7.48 12.68
CA GLY A 167 -10.68 -7.05 12.11
C GLY A 167 -11.51 -8.21 11.60
N ILE A 168 -10.95 -9.06 10.74
CA ILE A 168 -11.59 -10.27 10.22
C ILE A 168 -12.07 -11.19 11.35
N GLY A 169 -11.27 -11.29 12.42
CA GLY A 169 -11.56 -12.12 13.58
C GLY A 169 -12.75 -11.68 14.44
N ARG A 170 -13.27 -10.45 14.25
CA ARG A 170 -14.37 -9.93 15.07
C ARG A 170 -15.68 -10.71 14.90
N ALA A 171 -15.94 -11.21 13.70
CA ALA A 171 -17.18 -11.91 13.39
C ALA A 171 -17.18 -13.41 13.76
N THR A 172 -16.02 -14.02 14.04
CA THR A 172 -15.93 -15.46 14.33
C THR A 172 -14.91 -15.76 15.42
N ARG A 173 -15.32 -16.45 16.49
CA ARG A 173 -14.47 -16.74 17.65
C ARG A 173 -14.24 -18.22 17.94
N GLY A 174 -14.60 -19.15 17.10
CA GLY A 174 -14.35 -20.56 17.36
C GLY A 174 -15.18 -21.52 16.51
N ARG A 175 -15.00 -22.80 16.77
CA ARG A 175 -15.74 -23.88 16.09
C ARG A 175 -17.25 -23.67 16.21
N GLY A 176 -17.96 -23.81 15.11
CA GLY A 176 -19.42 -23.65 15.05
C GLY A 176 -19.88 -22.21 14.78
N ASN A 177 -18.99 -21.21 14.86
CA ASN A 177 -19.30 -19.86 14.38
C ASN A 177 -18.98 -19.72 12.88
N TYR A 178 -19.85 -19.00 12.18
CA TYR A 178 -19.69 -18.70 10.78
C TYR A 178 -20.03 -17.24 10.48
N SER A 179 -19.41 -16.68 9.47
CA SER A 179 -19.69 -15.31 9.02
C SER A 179 -19.25 -15.12 7.57
N VAL A 180 -19.82 -14.11 6.95
CA VAL A 180 -19.34 -13.55 5.69
C VAL A 180 -18.45 -12.35 6.02
N VAL A 181 -17.27 -12.29 5.43
CA VAL A 181 -16.32 -11.18 5.59
C VAL A 181 -16.03 -10.60 4.21
N ILE A 182 -16.41 -9.34 3.99
CA ILE A 182 -16.21 -8.63 2.74
C ILE A 182 -15.04 -7.68 2.91
N LEU A 183 -13.98 -7.88 2.12
CA LEU A 183 -12.79 -7.03 2.11
C LEU A 183 -12.87 -6.10 0.90
N THR A 184 -13.13 -4.83 1.13
CA THR A 184 -13.37 -3.81 0.10
C THR A 184 -12.68 -2.49 0.43
N GLY A 185 -12.90 -1.46 -0.36
CA GLY A 185 -12.31 -0.13 -0.19
C GLY A 185 -10.96 0.03 -0.87
N GLU A 186 -10.52 1.30 -0.92
CA GLU A 186 -9.29 1.68 -1.59
C GLU A 186 -8.08 0.96 -1.01
N SER A 187 -7.23 0.46 -1.88
CA SER A 187 -5.93 -0.15 -1.59
C SER A 187 -5.96 -1.46 -0.78
N LEU A 188 -7.10 -1.91 -0.22
CA LEU A 188 -7.12 -3.12 0.60
C LEU A 188 -6.89 -4.37 -0.25
N ALA A 189 -7.57 -4.50 -1.38
CA ALA A 189 -7.41 -5.65 -2.28
C ALA A 189 -5.98 -5.72 -2.85
N ALA A 190 -5.44 -4.58 -3.31
CA ALA A 190 -4.07 -4.47 -3.79
C ALA A 190 -3.06 -4.86 -2.70
N TRP A 191 -3.27 -4.34 -1.49
CA TRP A 191 -2.39 -4.62 -0.35
C TRP A 191 -2.39 -6.11 0.01
N ILE A 192 -3.56 -6.75 0.07
CA ILE A 192 -3.69 -8.19 0.34
C ILE A 192 -2.97 -9.00 -0.75
N ALA A 193 -3.10 -8.61 -2.03
CA ALA A 193 -2.47 -9.31 -3.13
C ALA A 193 -0.93 -9.25 -3.09
N ILE A 194 -0.34 -8.14 -2.63
CA ILE A 194 1.11 -7.99 -2.47
C ILE A 194 1.62 -8.67 -1.20
N HIS A 195 0.90 -8.52 -0.10
CA HIS A 195 1.35 -8.93 1.23
C HIS A 195 0.67 -10.21 1.73
N TYR A 196 0.17 -11.03 0.81
CA TYR A 196 -0.46 -12.32 1.11
C TYR A 196 0.38 -13.18 2.06
N ASP A 197 1.70 -13.22 1.83
CA ASP A 197 2.63 -14.02 2.62
C ASP A 197 2.87 -13.50 4.05
N SER A 198 2.53 -12.25 4.33
CA SER A 198 2.65 -11.68 5.68
C SER A 198 1.48 -12.06 6.61
N MET A 199 0.46 -12.75 6.08
CA MET A 199 -0.71 -13.19 6.86
C MET A 199 -0.50 -14.56 7.49
N THR A 200 -1.26 -14.86 8.54
CA THR A 200 -1.29 -16.19 9.14
C THR A 200 -1.75 -17.26 8.15
N VAL A 201 -1.31 -18.51 8.35
CA VAL A 201 -1.66 -19.64 7.49
C VAL A 201 -3.17 -19.79 7.35
N GLY A 202 -3.91 -19.65 8.44
CA GLY A 202 -5.37 -19.74 8.44
C GLY A 202 -6.03 -18.66 7.58
N THR A 203 -5.57 -17.42 7.68
CA THR A 203 -6.09 -16.31 6.87
C THR A 203 -5.69 -16.45 5.40
N LYS A 204 -4.44 -16.84 5.11
CA LYS A 204 -3.98 -17.12 3.74
C LYS A 204 -4.88 -18.15 3.04
N SER A 205 -5.22 -19.20 3.74
CA SER A 205 -6.06 -20.25 3.16
C SER A 205 -7.48 -19.81 2.91
N GLN A 206 -8.07 -19.06 3.82
CA GLN A 206 -9.40 -18.49 3.62
C GLN A 206 -9.41 -17.46 2.47
N ILE A 207 -8.34 -16.66 2.31
CA ILE A 207 -8.20 -15.76 1.16
C ILE A 207 -8.02 -16.55 -0.15
N LYS A 208 -7.27 -17.65 -0.14
CA LYS A 208 -7.15 -18.54 -1.31
C LYS A 208 -8.50 -19.12 -1.71
N ILE A 209 -9.26 -19.65 -0.75
CA ILE A 209 -10.64 -20.11 -0.97
C ILE A 209 -11.48 -18.99 -1.58
N ALA A 210 -11.38 -17.76 -1.02
CA ALA A 210 -12.09 -16.59 -1.54
C ALA A 210 -11.76 -16.34 -3.02
N PHE A 211 -10.48 -16.36 -3.39
CA PHE A 211 -10.04 -16.15 -4.76
C PHE A 211 -10.60 -17.24 -5.69
N ASP A 212 -10.43 -18.51 -5.31
CA ASP A 212 -10.86 -19.66 -6.14
C ASP A 212 -12.38 -19.68 -6.36
N THR A 213 -13.17 -19.23 -5.38
CA THR A 213 -14.64 -19.23 -5.45
C THR A 213 -15.23 -17.96 -6.06
N THR A 214 -14.53 -16.83 -6.02
CA THR A 214 -15.10 -15.52 -6.41
C THR A 214 -14.58 -14.97 -7.74
N LYS A 215 -13.47 -15.47 -8.27
CA LYS A 215 -12.85 -14.97 -9.51
C LYS A 215 -13.76 -14.96 -10.73
N GLU A 216 -14.74 -15.88 -10.78
CA GLU A 216 -15.69 -16.00 -11.89
C GLU A 216 -17.01 -15.22 -11.66
N ILE A 217 -17.21 -14.64 -10.49
CA ILE A 217 -18.41 -13.85 -10.18
C ILE A 217 -18.43 -12.59 -11.05
N GLY A 218 -19.49 -12.42 -11.84
CA GLY A 218 -19.66 -11.30 -12.76
C GLY A 218 -20.79 -10.34 -12.40
N THR A 219 -21.71 -10.73 -11.52
CA THR A 219 -22.88 -9.91 -11.20
C THR A 219 -23.09 -9.73 -9.69
N THR A 220 -23.80 -8.67 -9.32
CA THR A 220 -24.22 -8.45 -7.92
C THR A 220 -25.12 -9.60 -7.40
N ASN A 221 -25.94 -10.18 -8.26
CA ASN A 221 -26.82 -11.28 -7.85
C ASN A 221 -26.02 -12.55 -7.52
N ASP A 222 -24.97 -12.85 -8.27
CA ASP A 222 -24.08 -13.97 -7.96
C ASP A 222 -23.40 -13.76 -6.60
N LEU A 223 -22.98 -12.52 -6.32
CA LEU A 223 -22.41 -12.15 -5.03
C LEU A 223 -23.40 -12.36 -3.88
N ILE A 224 -24.66 -11.92 -4.04
CA ILE A 224 -25.72 -12.11 -3.04
C ILE A 224 -26.01 -13.61 -2.86
N ASN A 225 -26.07 -14.40 -3.94
CA ASN A 225 -26.30 -15.83 -3.86
C ASN A 225 -25.19 -16.55 -3.11
N MET A 226 -23.94 -16.16 -3.33
CA MET A 226 -22.80 -16.71 -2.61
C MET A 226 -22.89 -16.40 -1.11
N VAL A 227 -23.23 -15.17 -0.73
CA VAL A 227 -23.45 -14.79 0.67
C VAL A 227 -24.56 -15.64 1.30
N ASN A 228 -25.66 -15.87 0.57
CA ASN A 228 -26.76 -16.73 1.03
C ASN A 228 -26.31 -18.18 1.29
N GLN A 229 -25.37 -18.72 0.51
CA GLN A 229 -24.85 -20.09 0.77
C GLN A 229 -24.20 -20.18 2.16
N CYS A 230 -23.41 -19.18 2.56
CA CYS A 230 -22.83 -19.15 3.90
C CYS A 230 -23.90 -18.96 4.98
N LEU A 231 -24.78 -17.96 4.82
CA LEU A 231 -25.78 -17.60 5.82
C LEU A 231 -26.83 -18.70 6.04
N ASN A 232 -27.23 -19.40 5.00
CA ASN A 232 -28.18 -20.52 5.04
C ASN A 232 -27.51 -21.86 5.33
N ARG A 233 -26.18 -21.88 5.57
CA ARG A 233 -25.43 -23.10 5.88
C ARG A 233 -25.53 -24.15 4.77
N ASP A 234 -25.41 -23.71 3.51
CA ASP A 234 -25.39 -24.65 2.36
C ASP A 234 -24.34 -25.73 2.56
N GLN A 235 -24.73 -26.99 2.43
CA GLN A 235 -23.86 -28.11 2.77
C GLN A 235 -22.66 -28.23 1.82
N ASN A 236 -22.81 -27.81 0.56
CA ASN A 236 -21.70 -27.82 -0.40
C ASN A 236 -20.62 -26.79 0.00
N TRP A 237 -21.04 -25.60 0.41
CA TRP A 237 -20.14 -24.58 0.93
C TRP A 237 -19.43 -25.07 2.20
N VAL A 238 -20.18 -25.58 3.18
CA VAL A 238 -19.63 -26.06 4.46
C VAL A 238 -18.58 -27.16 4.25
N ASN A 239 -18.92 -28.15 3.41
CA ASN A 239 -18.01 -29.26 3.10
C ASN A 239 -16.77 -28.79 2.33
N TYR A 240 -16.95 -27.93 1.32
CA TYR A 240 -15.83 -27.37 0.55
C TYR A 240 -14.85 -26.61 1.44
N HIS A 241 -15.36 -25.68 2.25
CA HIS A 241 -14.54 -24.89 3.17
C HIS A 241 -13.77 -25.77 4.18
N ALA A 242 -14.44 -26.78 4.76
CA ALA A 242 -13.81 -27.73 5.68
C ALA A 242 -12.71 -28.56 5.00
N GLN A 243 -12.93 -29.02 3.77
CA GLN A 243 -11.95 -29.80 3.00
C GLN A 243 -10.71 -28.96 2.64
N GLU A 244 -10.91 -27.71 2.23
CA GLU A 244 -9.79 -26.81 1.90
C GLU A 244 -8.96 -26.46 3.14
N LEU A 245 -9.59 -26.20 4.28
CA LEU A 245 -8.87 -25.97 5.53
C LEU A 245 -8.13 -27.22 6.04
N ALA A 246 -8.68 -28.42 5.79
CA ALA A 246 -8.04 -29.69 6.22
C ALA A 246 -6.74 -30.00 5.45
N LYS A 247 -6.55 -29.40 4.27
CA LYS A 247 -5.30 -29.53 3.49
C LYS A 247 -4.12 -28.80 4.12
N LEU A 248 -4.37 -27.95 5.12
CA LEU A 248 -3.36 -27.18 5.81
C LEU A 248 -2.75 -27.99 6.96
N THR A 249 -1.59 -28.51 6.75
CA THR A 249 -0.92 -29.39 7.72
C THR A 249 0.24 -28.75 8.46
N ASP A 250 0.87 -27.71 7.89
CA ASP A 250 2.11 -27.17 8.44
C ASP A 250 2.00 -25.68 8.79
N LEU A 251 2.27 -25.35 10.04
CA LEU A 251 2.47 -23.97 10.49
C LEU A 251 3.94 -23.58 10.26
N PRO A 252 4.23 -22.40 9.69
CA PRO A 252 5.60 -21.93 9.53
C PRO A 252 6.24 -21.74 10.91
N PRO A 253 7.57 -21.97 11.04
CA PRO A 253 8.29 -21.66 12.26
C PRO A 253 8.26 -20.15 12.55
N PRO A 254 8.42 -19.75 13.84
CA PRO A 254 8.48 -18.34 14.21
C PRO A 254 9.62 -17.62 13.48
N GLU A 255 9.43 -16.34 13.16
CA GLU A 255 10.44 -15.51 12.50
C GLU A 255 11.54 -15.08 13.49
N ILE A 256 12.44 -15.99 13.82
CA ILE A 256 13.53 -15.80 14.80
C ILE A 256 14.35 -14.53 14.51
N LYS A 257 14.62 -14.24 13.23
CA LYS A 257 15.39 -13.05 12.82
C LYS A 257 14.76 -11.73 13.28
N LYS A 258 13.44 -11.62 13.27
CA LYS A 258 12.73 -10.43 13.79
C LYS A 258 12.87 -10.30 15.31
N ILE A 259 12.78 -11.41 16.03
CA ILE A 259 12.95 -11.44 17.49
C ILE A 259 14.36 -10.99 17.88
N ASP A 260 15.41 -11.44 17.16
CA ASP A 260 16.80 -11.05 17.41
C ASP A 260 17.06 -9.55 17.15
N ILE A 261 16.42 -8.98 16.12
CA ILE A 261 16.46 -7.54 15.85
C ILE A 261 15.80 -6.78 17.00
N ALA A 262 14.60 -7.18 17.41
CA ALA A 262 13.86 -6.57 18.51
C ALA A 262 14.64 -6.62 19.84
N ASP A 263 15.25 -7.75 20.17
CA ASP A 263 16.13 -7.90 21.34
C ASP A 263 17.33 -6.94 21.28
N THR A 264 17.96 -6.84 20.12
CA THR A 264 19.10 -5.94 19.91
C THR A 264 18.70 -4.48 20.09
N MET A 265 17.56 -4.05 19.50
CA MET A 265 17.02 -2.71 19.63
C MET A 265 16.67 -2.39 21.09
N ARG A 266 16.01 -3.33 21.77
CA ARG A 266 15.63 -3.20 23.19
C ARG A 266 16.86 -3.08 24.10
N LYS A 267 17.85 -3.94 23.94
CA LYS A 267 19.10 -3.88 24.73
C LYS A 267 19.87 -2.57 24.47
N ALA A 268 19.91 -2.09 23.23
CA ALA A 268 20.50 -0.81 22.92
C ALA A 268 19.76 0.34 23.61
N PHE A 269 18.43 0.31 23.60
CA PHE A 269 17.61 1.28 24.34
C PHE A 269 17.90 1.23 25.85
N ASN A 270 17.92 0.05 26.45
CA ASN A 270 18.22 -0.14 27.89
C ASN A 270 19.61 0.42 28.27
N PHE A 271 20.64 0.22 27.42
CA PHE A 271 21.95 0.85 27.62
C PHE A 271 21.86 2.39 27.56
N ALA A 272 21.15 2.93 26.58
CA ALA A 272 20.99 4.36 26.41
C ALA A 272 20.21 5.02 27.57
N ASP A 273 19.15 4.36 28.06
CA ASP A 273 18.36 4.78 29.22
C ASP A 273 19.22 4.87 30.48
N ASN A 274 20.16 3.93 30.64
CA ASN A 274 21.19 3.96 31.69
C ASN A 274 22.40 4.85 31.36
N LYS A 275 22.30 5.73 30.34
CA LYS A 275 23.36 6.66 29.89
C LYS A 275 24.66 6.00 29.44
N GLN A 276 24.63 4.71 29.12
CA GLN A 276 25.76 3.93 28.58
C GLN A 276 25.74 4.01 27.05
N TYR A 277 25.88 5.22 26.50
CA TYR A 277 25.69 5.50 25.08
C TYR A 277 26.69 4.79 24.17
N ASP A 278 27.93 4.60 24.62
CA ASP A 278 28.97 3.81 23.95
C ASP A 278 28.51 2.37 23.71
N LYS A 279 27.98 1.72 24.75
CA LYS A 279 27.45 0.35 24.67
C LYS A 279 26.18 0.26 23.82
N ALA A 280 25.31 1.28 23.92
CA ALA A 280 24.11 1.36 23.10
C ALA A 280 24.45 1.41 21.60
N ILE A 281 25.40 2.28 21.21
CA ILE A 281 25.89 2.41 19.84
C ILE A 281 26.57 1.13 19.38
N ALA A 282 27.42 0.54 20.20
CA ALA A 282 28.12 -0.71 19.89
C ALA A 282 27.14 -1.88 19.69
N LYS A 283 26.07 -1.96 20.49
CA LYS A 283 25.04 -3.00 20.38
C LYS A 283 24.35 -2.97 19.01
N LEU A 284 24.06 -1.80 18.46
CA LEU A 284 23.41 -1.63 17.15
C LEU A 284 24.31 -2.01 15.96
N ASN A 285 25.62 -2.20 16.17
CA ASN A 285 26.51 -2.62 15.08
C ASN A 285 26.08 -3.96 14.46
N SER A 286 25.53 -4.86 15.27
CA SER A 286 25.05 -6.17 14.78
C SER A 286 23.91 -6.04 13.75
N ILE A 287 23.07 -5.00 13.82
CA ILE A 287 22.03 -4.72 12.84
C ILE A 287 22.62 -3.98 11.63
N THR A 288 23.41 -2.92 11.87
CA THR A 288 23.93 -2.07 10.80
C THR A 288 24.91 -2.79 9.88
N SER A 289 25.61 -3.82 10.36
CA SER A 289 26.53 -4.66 9.58
C SER A 289 25.90 -5.95 9.01
N SER A 290 24.67 -6.28 9.37
CA SER A 290 24.01 -7.51 8.94
C SER A 290 23.32 -7.38 7.58
N ASP A 291 22.93 -8.50 6.98
CA ASP A 291 22.09 -8.52 5.77
C ASP A 291 20.60 -8.50 6.14
N VAL A 292 20.11 -7.32 6.55
CA VAL A 292 18.70 -7.03 6.82
C VAL A 292 18.23 -5.89 5.91
N ASP A 293 16.91 -5.69 5.87
CA ASP A 293 16.26 -4.63 5.09
C ASP A 293 16.87 -3.25 5.36
N ASN A 294 17.07 -2.45 4.32
CA ASN A 294 17.69 -1.12 4.40
C ASN A 294 16.91 -0.15 5.29
N ASN A 295 15.58 -0.30 5.39
CA ASN A 295 14.78 0.55 6.27
C ASN A 295 15.11 0.26 7.73
N ILE A 296 15.28 -1.01 8.08
CA ILE A 296 15.66 -1.44 9.44
C ILE A 296 17.09 -0.98 9.78
N LYS A 297 18.04 -1.17 8.84
CA LYS A 297 19.40 -0.63 8.99
C LYS A 297 19.38 0.89 9.20
N GLY A 298 18.60 1.59 8.39
CA GLY A 298 18.45 3.04 8.48
C GLY A 298 17.95 3.47 9.85
N ILE A 299 16.94 2.80 10.40
CA ILE A 299 16.43 3.06 11.76
C ILE A 299 17.52 2.80 12.81
N ALA A 300 18.26 1.71 12.70
CA ALA A 300 19.34 1.42 13.63
C ALA A 300 20.46 2.51 13.58
N TRP A 301 20.79 3.02 12.40
CA TRP A 301 21.70 4.16 12.23
C TRP A 301 21.13 5.45 12.82
N GLU A 302 19.83 5.72 12.68
CA GLU A 302 19.18 6.87 13.29
C GLU A 302 19.21 6.79 14.83
N PHE A 303 19.02 5.62 15.42
CA PHE A 303 19.19 5.43 16.86
C PHE A 303 20.64 5.66 17.30
N LYS A 304 21.63 5.19 16.55
CA LYS A 304 23.05 5.51 16.81
C LYS A 304 23.30 7.01 16.77
N ALA A 305 22.72 7.73 15.80
CA ALA A 305 22.82 9.18 15.70
C ALA A 305 22.23 9.89 16.94
N ARG A 306 21.05 9.45 17.40
CA ARG A 306 20.40 9.98 18.60
C ARG A 306 21.24 9.71 19.87
N PHE A 307 21.77 8.49 20.02
CA PHE A 307 22.60 8.15 21.17
C PHE A 307 23.92 8.93 21.18
N ALA A 308 24.57 9.11 20.03
CA ALA A 308 25.74 9.98 19.89
C ALA A 308 25.42 11.44 20.25
N TYR A 309 24.26 11.96 19.83
CA TYR A 309 23.80 13.29 20.20
C TYR A 309 23.62 13.46 21.71
N PHE A 310 22.93 12.50 22.37
CA PHE A 310 22.75 12.52 23.83
C PHE A 310 24.08 12.33 24.59
N TRP A 311 25.04 11.66 23.99
CA TRP A 311 26.40 11.52 24.53
C TRP A 311 27.24 12.79 24.39
N GLY A 312 26.76 13.77 23.62
CA GLY A 312 27.49 15.02 23.34
C GLY A 312 28.45 14.93 22.14
N ASN A 313 28.44 13.83 21.38
CA ASN A 313 29.27 13.64 20.20
C ASN A 313 28.52 14.06 18.93
N ALA A 314 28.52 15.37 18.66
CA ALA A 314 27.82 15.94 17.51
C ALA A 314 28.38 15.47 16.16
N GLN A 315 29.67 15.17 16.06
CA GLN A 315 30.33 14.75 14.84
C GLN A 315 29.85 13.34 14.42
N ASP A 316 29.88 12.39 15.34
CA ASP A 316 29.38 11.04 15.08
C ASP A 316 27.87 11.03 14.87
N SER A 317 27.12 11.87 15.60
CA SER A 317 25.68 12.04 15.39
C SER A 317 25.35 12.42 13.94
N GLU A 318 26.03 13.45 13.39
CA GLU A 318 25.82 13.87 12.00
C GLU A 318 26.24 12.80 10.99
N LYS A 319 27.36 12.10 11.25
CA LYS A 319 27.81 10.99 10.42
C LYS A 319 26.78 9.86 10.37
N TYR A 320 26.34 9.38 11.53
CA TYR A 320 25.36 8.30 11.62
C TYR A 320 24.01 8.69 11.01
N GLN A 321 23.63 9.98 11.11
CA GLN A 321 22.40 10.46 10.47
C GLN A 321 22.50 10.48 8.94
N LYS A 322 23.69 10.73 8.37
CA LYS A 322 23.95 10.58 6.93
C LYS A 322 23.80 9.13 6.49
N ASP A 323 24.44 8.20 7.23
CA ASP A 323 24.38 6.76 6.94
C ASP A 323 22.92 6.26 7.01
N ALA A 324 22.13 6.75 7.97
CA ALA A 324 20.71 6.47 8.09
C ALA A 324 19.91 6.95 6.87
N TYR A 325 20.12 8.21 6.48
CA TYR A 325 19.39 8.85 5.39
C TYR A 325 19.74 8.28 4.02
N GLU A 326 20.98 7.82 3.80
CA GLU A 326 21.39 7.13 2.56
C GLU A 326 20.63 5.82 2.36
N LEU A 327 20.37 5.09 3.43
CA LEU A 327 19.62 3.83 3.40
C LEU A 327 18.11 4.04 3.29
N ASN A 328 17.60 5.11 3.91
CA ASN A 328 16.18 5.41 3.95
C ASN A 328 15.91 6.92 3.98
N ASN A 329 15.56 7.49 2.84
CA ASN A 329 15.29 8.93 2.69
C ASN A 329 14.01 9.41 3.41
N ASN A 330 13.23 8.51 4.02
CA ASN A 330 12.09 8.88 4.88
C ASN A 330 12.50 9.21 6.33
N LEU A 331 13.75 8.90 6.71
CA LEU A 331 14.32 9.26 8.02
C LEU A 331 14.65 10.75 8.10
N LEU A 332 15.02 11.21 9.29
CA LEU A 332 15.42 12.59 9.50
C LEU A 332 16.58 12.96 8.58
N ARG A 333 16.42 14.07 7.87
CA ARG A 333 17.43 14.57 6.95
C ARG A 333 18.63 15.13 7.73
N PRO A 334 19.87 14.73 7.39
CA PRO A 334 21.07 15.30 7.98
C PRO A 334 21.25 16.77 7.56
N LYS A 335 22.02 17.53 8.32
CA LYS A 335 22.33 18.93 8.02
C LYS A 335 22.98 19.07 6.64
N THR A 336 23.91 18.18 6.31
CA THR A 336 24.56 18.07 5.01
C THR A 336 24.10 16.76 4.35
N PRO A 337 23.12 16.81 3.43
CA PRO A 337 22.61 15.58 2.80
C PRO A 337 23.69 14.93 1.92
N PRO A 338 23.61 13.59 1.71
CA PRO A 338 24.46 12.90 0.78
C PRO A 338 24.23 13.41 -0.66
N PRO A 339 25.20 13.23 -1.57
CA PRO A 339 25.02 13.50 -2.99
C PRO A 339 23.85 12.72 -3.57
N TYR A 340 23.24 13.25 -4.63
CA TYR A 340 22.18 12.56 -5.34
C TYR A 340 22.68 11.22 -5.91
N GLN A 341 21.93 10.16 -5.62
CA GLN A 341 22.20 8.84 -6.21
C GLN A 341 21.31 8.65 -7.42
N ARG A 342 21.95 8.37 -8.57
CA ARG A 342 21.25 8.13 -9.83
C ARG A 342 20.37 6.90 -9.78
N ILE A 343 19.28 6.95 -10.53
CA ILE A 343 18.44 5.79 -10.77
C ILE A 343 19.21 4.78 -11.64
N PRO A 344 19.27 3.48 -11.28
CA PRO A 344 19.83 2.46 -12.15
C PRO A 344 18.91 2.20 -13.35
N THR A 345 19.47 2.11 -14.58
CA THR A 345 18.69 2.01 -15.83
C THR A 345 19.02 0.78 -16.65
N LYS A 346 19.32 -0.34 -16.02
CA LYS A 346 19.84 -1.54 -16.71
C LYS A 346 18.77 -2.50 -17.23
N SER A 347 17.53 -2.42 -16.76
CA SER A 347 16.48 -3.38 -17.11
C SER A 347 15.56 -2.85 -18.22
N LYS A 348 15.04 -3.75 -19.07
CA LYS A 348 14.03 -3.41 -20.07
C LYS A 348 12.69 -3.12 -19.40
N GLN A 349 11.85 -2.27 -20.04
CA GLN A 349 10.52 -1.96 -19.53
C GLN A 349 9.68 -3.22 -19.24
N ALA A 350 9.64 -4.16 -20.18
CA ALA A 350 8.86 -5.40 -20.02
C ALA A 350 9.32 -6.26 -18.83
N GLU A 351 10.61 -6.32 -18.57
CA GLU A 351 11.18 -7.03 -17.42
C GLU A 351 10.71 -6.41 -16.10
N LEU A 352 10.75 -5.09 -16.01
CA LEU A 352 10.30 -4.35 -14.80
C LEU A 352 8.78 -4.50 -14.58
N VAL A 353 7.98 -4.45 -15.66
CA VAL A 353 6.54 -4.74 -15.58
C VAL A 353 6.30 -6.17 -15.10
N CYS A 354 6.98 -7.13 -15.69
CA CYS A 354 6.84 -8.54 -15.33
C CYS A 354 7.17 -8.77 -13.85
N GLN A 355 8.31 -8.22 -13.39
CA GLN A 355 8.70 -8.27 -11.97
C GLN A 355 7.64 -7.62 -11.06
N LYS A 356 7.03 -6.50 -11.49
CA LYS A 356 5.97 -5.84 -10.72
C LYS A 356 4.70 -6.70 -10.67
N VAL A 357 4.25 -7.26 -11.80
CA VAL A 357 3.06 -8.14 -11.87
C VAL A 357 3.22 -9.36 -10.96
N LEU A 358 4.40 -10.00 -10.99
CA LEU A 358 4.68 -11.22 -10.23
C LEU A 358 4.78 -11.00 -8.70
N LYS A 359 4.85 -9.75 -8.23
CA LYS A 359 4.76 -9.44 -6.80
C LYS A 359 3.35 -9.62 -6.23
N TYR A 360 2.33 -9.66 -7.08
CA TYR A 360 0.94 -9.78 -6.68
C TYR A 360 0.50 -11.24 -6.75
N GLN A 361 0.12 -11.83 -5.62
CA GLN A 361 -0.45 -13.17 -5.56
C GLN A 361 -1.70 -13.30 -6.45
N PHE A 362 -2.49 -12.22 -6.50
CA PHE A 362 -3.62 -12.06 -7.40
C PHE A 362 -3.32 -10.89 -8.33
N ARG A 363 -2.98 -11.15 -9.59
CA ARG A 363 -2.49 -10.13 -10.54
C ARG A 363 -3.44 -8.95 -10.71
N ARG A 364 -4.73 -9.17 -10.58
CA ARG A 364 -5.76 -8.14 -10.62
C ARG A 364 -5.57 -7.08 -9.51
N GLY A 365 -4.92 -7.42 -8.40
CA GLY A 365 -4.51 -6.47 -7.36
C GLY A 365 -3.60 -5.35 -7.87
N LEU A 366 -2.82 -5.57 -8.94
CA LEU A 366 -2.02 -4.51 -9.57
C LEU A 366 -2.90 -3.43 -10.23
N ILE A 367 -4.06 -3.83 -10.78
CA ILE A 367 -5.01 -2.87 -11.37
C ILE A 367 -5.61 -2.00 -10.26
N GLU A 368 -5.92 -2.58 -9.10
CA GLU A 368 -6.43 -1.83 -7.95
C GLU A 368 -5.39 -0.87 -7.36
N ASP A 369 -4.11 -1.28 -7.32
CA ASP A 369 -3.01 -0.40 -6.93
C ASP A 369 -2.88 0.79 -7.90
N PHE A 370 -2.98 0.53 -9.20
CA PHE A 370 -3.00 1.55 -10.24
C PHE A 370 -4.18 2.53 -10.05
N GLU A 371 -5.39 2.03 -9.79
CA GLU A 371 -6.57 2.88 -9.54
C GLU A 371 -6.35 3.81 -8.33
N GLY A 372 -5.74 3.29 -7.26
CA GLY A 372 -5.37 4.09 -6.09
C GLY A 372 -4.38 5.20 -6.42
N VAL A 373 -3.40 4.94 -7.29
CA VAL A 373 -2.42 5.94 -7.73
C VAL A 373 -3.09 7.01 -8.60
N ILE A 374 -3.87 6.62 -9.60
CA ILE A 374 -4.48 7.59 -10.53
C ILE A 374 -5.56 8.46 -9.88
N ALA A 375 -6.17 8.04 -8.78
CA ALA A 375 -7.12 8.84 -8.02
C ALA A 375 -6.54 10.21 -7.59
N ASN A 376 -5.21 10.30 -7.43
CA ASN A 376 -4.52 11.54 -7.09
C ASN A 376 -4.00 12.32 -8.31
N LEU A 377 -4.19 11.85 -9.54
CA LEU A 377 -3.81 12.58 -10.76
C LEU A 377 -4.90 13.56 -11.21
N ASN A 378 -5.37 14.39 -10.30
CA ASN A 378 -6.36 15.40 -10.56
C ASN A 378 -6.01 16.76 -9.91
N PRO A 379 -6.47 17.91 -10.46
CA PRO A 379 -6.11 19.24 -9.97
C PRO A 379 -6.63 19.60 -8.56
N LYS A 380 -7.47 18.76 -7.95
CA LYS A 380 -8.08 19.04 -6.63
C LYS A 380 -7.22 18.56 -5.46
N VAL A 381 -6.22 17.75 -5.73
CA VAL A 381 -5.29 17.25 -4.71
C VAL A 381 -4.09 18.17 -4.54
N SER A 382 -3.34 18.00 -3.45
CA SER A 382 -2.10 18.77 -3.25
C SER A 382 -1.06 18.47 -4.33
N SER A 383 -0.21 19.46 -4.66
CA SER A 383 0.92 19.27 -5.59
C SER A 383 1.75 18.05 -5.21
N ASN A 384 2.09 17.90 -3.93
CA ASN A 384 2.88 16.77 -3.45
C ASN A 384 2.23 15.41 -3.72
N SER A 385 0.91 15.29 -3.56
CA SER A 385 0.19 14.04 -3.86
C SER A 385 0.14 13.77 -5.36
N PHE A 386 -0.08 14.80 -6.18
CA PHE A 386 -0.09 14.69 -7.64
C PHE A 386 1.29 14.25 -8.17
N GLU A 387 2.36 14.92 -7.74
CA GLU A 387 3.74 14.62 -8.15
C GLU A 387 4.15 13.21 -7.72
N GLN A 388 3.76 12.78 -6.51
CA GLN A 388 4.01 11.42 -6.06
C GLN A 388 3.31 10.41 -6.96
N SER A 389 2.03 10.62 -7.28
CA SER A 389 1.28 9.73 -8.16
C SER A 389 1.80 9.74 -9.59
N LEU A 390 2.27 10.88 -10.10
CA LEU A 390 2.91 10.95 -11.41
C LEU A 390 4.24 10.18 -11.44
N LYS A 391 5.02 10.23 -10.36
CA LYS A 391 6.21 9.40 -10.19
C LYS A 391 5.83 7.91 -10.17
N ASP A 392 4.84 7.52 -9.36
CA ASP A 392 4.46 6.12 -9.16
C ASP A 392 3.82 5.53 -10.43
N LEU A 393 3.13 6.34 -11.24
CA LEU A 393 2.55 5.95 -12.53
C LEU A 393 3.58 5.30 -13.47
N ALA A 394 4.81 5.80 -13.51
CA ALA A 394 5.89 5.27 -14.33
C ALA A 394 6.15 3.79 -14.11
N SER A 395 6.08 3.35 -12.85
CA SER A 395 6.39 1.97 -12.47
C SER A 395 5.42 0.93 -13.06
N PHE A 396 4.18 1.34 -13.40
CA PHE A 396 3.19 0.44 -14.01
C PHE A 396 3.48 0.11 -15.47
N ILE A 397 4.35 0.88 -16.10
CA ILE A 397 4.80 0.65 -17.47
C ILE A 397 6.32 0.39 -17.54
N GLY A 398 6.92 0.01 -16.41
CA GLY A 398 8.33 -0.38 -16.35
C GLY A 398 9.31 0.78 -16.59
N ILE A 399 8.96 1.99 -16.19
CA ILE A 399 9.83 3.16 -16.23
C ILE A 399 10.32 3.45 -14.83
N GLU A 400 11.62 3.61 -14.67
CA GLU A 400 12.20 4.08 -13.41
C GLU A 400 11.94 5.58 -13.22
N SER A 401 11.65 5.98 -11.99
CA SER A 401 11.24 7.35 -11.69
C SER A 401 11.70 7.82 -10.32
N ASP A 402 11.92 9.14 -10.20
CA ASP A 402 12.31 9.76 -8.93
C ASP A 402 11.70 11.16 -8.79
N ARG A 403 11.82 11.72 -7.59
CA ARG A 403 11.45 13.10 -7.23
C ARG A 403 12.64 13.80 -6.57
N PRO A 404 13.63 14.26 -7.36
CA PRO A 404 14.86 14.85 -6.82
C PRO A 404 14.61 16.11 -5.97
N GLU A 405 13.65 16.97 -6.34
CA GLU A 405 13.32 18.16 -5.57
C GLU A 405 12.77 17.80 -4.17
N GLN A 406 11.93 16.78 -4.06
CA GLN A 406 11.41 16.33 -2.75
C GLN A 406 12.54 15.92 -1.80
N LYS A 407 13.61 15.34 -2.33
CA LYS A 407 14.83 15.00 -1.59
C LYS A 407 15.70 16.21 -1.30
N ARG A 408 15.28 17.40 -1.74
CA ARG A 408 16.01 18.69 -1.65
C ARG A 408 17.42 18.63 -2.24
N ASN A 409 17.61 17.84 -3.25
CA ASN A 409 18.87 17.75 -4.00
C ASN A 409 18.90 18.70 -5.21
N GLY A 410 17.93 19.62 -5.30
CA GLY A 410 17.62 20.34 -6.54
C GLY A 410 16.99 19.39 -7.56
N GLY A 411 16.89 19.80 -8.82
CA GLY A 411 16.36 18.96 -9.88
C GLY A 411 14.84 19.06 -10.02
N PRO A 412 14.24 18.21 -10.88
CA PRO A 412 12.85 18.30 -11.26
C PRO A 412 11.89 17.80 -10.18
N ASP A 413 10.64 18.26 -10.25
CA ASP A 413 9.52 17.73 -9.47
C ASP A 413 9.36 16.22 -9.66
N VAL A 414 9.42 15.76 -10.94
CA VAL A 414 9.36 14.34 -11.32
C VAL A 414 10.33 14.05 -12.46
N LEU A 415 11.06 12.96 -12.34
CA LEU A 415 11.98 12.44 -13.35
C LEU A 415 11.54 11.03 -13.77
N TRP A 416 11.32 10.83 -15.08
CA TRP A 416 11.14 9.51 -15.69
C TRP A 416 12.37 9.15 -16.50
N VAL A 417 12.94 7.98 -16.24
CA VAL A 417 14.16 7.52 -16.91
C VAL A 417 13.88 6.21 -17.65
N PHE A 418 14.09 6.24 -18.96
CA PHE A 418 13.83 5.12 -19.85
C PHE A 418 15.10 4.32 -20.16
N PRO A 419 14.97 3.03 -20.52
CA PRO A 419 16.13 2.16 -20.78
C PRO A 419 17.07 2.64 -21.89
N GLU A 420 16.57 3.39 -22.89
CA GLU A 420 17.35 3.80 -24.07
C GLU A 420 18.16 5.09 -23.84
N ASN A 421 18.57 5.38 -22.60
CA ASN A 421 19.21 6.64 -22.21
C ASN A 421 18.37 7.86 -22.59
N LYS A 422 17.06 7.74 -22.45
CA LYS A 422 16.08 8.80 -22.63
C LYS A 422 15.44 9.16 -21.30
N ALA A 423 15.06 10.43 -21.14
CA ALA A 423 14.40 10.88 -19.94
C ALA A 423 13.34 11.96 -20.22
N LEU A 424 12.34 12.04 -19.31
CA LEU A 424 11.44 13.19 -19.19
C LEU A 424 11.78 13.92 -17.89
N VAL A 425 12.22 15.15 -18.00
CA VAL A 425 12.48 16.06 -16.88
C VAL A 425 11.25 16.93 -16.71
N MET A 426 10.48 16.70 -15.65
CA MET A 426 9.14 17.25 -15.52
C MET A 426 9.02 18.24 -14.36
N GLU A 427 8.47 19.44 -14.69
CA GLU A 427 7.99 20.43 -13.73
C GLU A 427 6.46 20.40 -13.70
N VAL A 428 5.87 20.25 -12.52
CA VAL A 428 4.43 20.03 -12.35
C VAL A 428 3.72 21.32 -11.97
N LYS A 429 2.77 21.72 -12.77
CA LYS A 429 1.94 22.92 -12.59
C LYS A 429 0.44 22.57 -12.60
N SER A 430 0.10 21.43 -11.97
CA SER A 430 -1.26 20.84 -11.96
C SER A 430 -2.34 21.72 -11.33
N LEU A 431 -1.98 22.57 -10.37
CA LEU A 431 -2.92 23.46 -9.67
C LEU A 431 -3.26 24.74 -10.42
N LYS A 432 -2.65 24.99 -11.58
CA LYS A 432 -2.98 26.16 -12.38
C LYS A 432 -4.38 26.03 -12.99
N LYS A 433 -5.12 27.16 -12.99
CA LYS A 433 -6.42 27.23 -13.65
C LYS A 433 -6.29 26.91 -15.14
N PRO A 434 -7.33 26.36 -15.79
CA PRO A 434 -7.28 25.97 -17.20
C PRO A 434 -6.83 27.09 -18.16
N ASP A 435 -7.13 28.34 -17.83
CA ASP A 435 -6.82 29.51 -18.69
C ASP A 435 -5.43 30.11 -18.41
N ASN A 436 -4.71 29.65 -17.38
CA ASN A 436 -3.39 30.19 -17.06
C ASN A 436 -2.34 29.68 -18.05
N ALA A 437 -1.60 30.60 -18.67
CA ALA A 437 -0.50 30.25 -19.56
C ALA A 437 0.76 29.82 -18.77
N PHE A 438 1.65 29.11 -19.45
CA PHE A 438 3.02 28.84 -19.01
C PHE A 438 3.82 30.15 -19.04
N VAL A 439 4.39 30.53 -17.88
CA VAL A 439 4.99 31.85 -17.68
C VAL A 439 6.51 31.78 -17.54
N LYS A 440 7.19 32.93 -17.63
CA LYS A 440 8.65 33.05 -17.53
C LYS A 440 9.24 32.36 -16.29
N ARG A 441 8.55 32.44 -15.15
CA ARG A 441 9.01 31.79 -13.91
C ARG A 441 9.04 30.26 -14.05
N ASP A 442 7.99 29.67 -14.64
CA ASP A 442 7.89 28.20 -14.83
C ASP A 442 8.95 27.72 -15.82
N PHE A 443 9.22 28.52 -16.86
CA PHE A 443 10.30 28.26 -17.79
C PHE A 443 11.67 28.27 -17.11
N GLY A 444 11.92 29.25 -16.24
CA GLY A 444 13.16 29.33 -15.46
C GLY A 444 13.38 28.10 -14.58
N GLN A 445 12.34 27.61 -13.88
CA GLN A 445 12.41 26.40 -13.08
C GLN A 445 12.80 25.19 -13.94
N LEU A 446 12.13 25.01 -15.07
CA LEU A 446 12.40 23.88 -15.97
C LEU A 446 13.85 23.92 -16.53
N LEU A 447 14.39 25.11 -16.81
CA LEU A 447 15.79 25.25 -17.24
C LEU A 447 16.78 24.85 -16.13
N VAL A 448 16.52 25.25 -14.87
CA VAL A 448 17.32 24.85 -13.72
C VAL A 448 17.31 23.34 -13.56
N SER A 449 16.14 22.71 -13.68
CA SER A 449 15.99 21.25 -13.60
C SER A 449 16.69 20.53 -14.74
N MET A 450 16.70 21.09 -15.93
CA MET A 450 17.46 20.55 -17.06
C MET A 450 18.98 20.68 -16.86
N GLN A 451 19.46 21.78 -16.28
CA GLN A 451 20.88 21.93 -15.97
C GLN A 451 21.31 20.89 -14.92
N TRP A 452 20.52 20.75 -13.84
CA TRP A 452 20.74 19.71 -12.85
C TRP A 452 20.76 18.30 -13.47
N PHE A 453 19.84 18.02 -14.39
CA PHE A 453 19.78 16.72 -15.06
C PHE A 453 21.05 16.45 -15.90
N LYS A 454 21.52 17.41 -16.66
CA LYS A 454 22.75 17.27 -17.46
C LYS A 454 23.98 16.99 -16.60
N GLU A 455 24.06 17.58 -15.42
CA GLU A 455 25.16 17.34 -14.48
C GLU A 455 25.11 15.94 -13.88
N ASN A 456 23.89 15.42 -13.62
CA ASN A 456 23.72 14.10 -13.01
C ASN A 456 23.60 12.95 -14.02
N TYR A 457 23.17 13.20 -15.26
CA TYR A 457 22.93 12.21 -16.31
C TYR A 457 23.51 12.66 -17.66
N PRO A 458 24.85 12.91 -17.76
CA PRO A 458 25.46 13.50 -18.95
C PRO A 458 25.31 12.64 -20.23
N GLU A 459 25.14 11.33 -20.08
CA GLU A 459 24.97 10.38 -21.18
C GLU A 459 23.52 10.25 -21.70
N PHE A 460 22.55 10.91 -21.03
CA PHE A 460 21.14 10.82 -21.38
C PHE A 460 20.67 11.99 -22.25
N GLN A 461 19.71 11.69 -23.10
CA GLN A 461 18.92 12.71 -23.81
C GLN A 461 17.58 12.89 -23.09
N ALA A 462 17.31 14.10 -22.69
CA ALA A 462 16.09 14.41 -21.96
C ALA A 462 15.21 15.45 -22.68
N LEU A 463 13.90 15.29 -22.53
CA LEU A 463 12.91 16.30 -22.89
C LEU A 463 12.51 17.09 -21.65
N PRO A 464 12.62 18.44 -21.68
CA PRO A 464 12.05 19.31 -20.69
C PRO A 464 10.54 19.40 -20.88
N VAL A 465 9.77 18.94 -19.91
CA VAL A 465 8.32 18.83 -19.99
C VAL A 465 7.66 19.58 -18.84
N SER A 466 6.73 20.48 -19.11
CA SER A 466 5.83 20.99 -18.08
C SER A 466 4.54 20.17 -18.05
N VAL A 467 4.15 19.67 -16.89
CA VAL A 467 2.81 19.09 -16.69
C VAL A 467 1.86 20.23 -16.36
N HIS A 468 0.95 20.57 -17.29
CA HIS A 468 0.18 21.80 -17.22
C HIS A 468 -1.28 21.59 -17.64
N SER A 469 -2.15 22.50 -17.22
CA SER A 469 -3.58 22.44 -17.55
C SER A 469 -3.88 22.59 -19.05
N ASN A 470 -3.04 23.37 -19.78
CA ASN A 470 -3.17 23.62 -21.22
C ASN A 470 -1.79 23.74 -21.90
N ASN A 471 -1.76 23.95 -23.22
CA ASN A 471 -0.54 24.08 -24.02
C ASN A 471 -0.18 25.54 -24.38
N LYS A 472 -0.78 26.56 -23.74
CA LYS A 472 -0.52 27.96 -24.03
C LYS A 472 0.64 28.52 -23.23
N ALA A 473 1.53 29.28 -23.88
CA ALA A 473 2.65 29.98 -23.24
C ALA A 473 2.58 31.48 -23.54
N GLU A 474 3.11 32.29 -22.62
CA GLU A 474 3.22 33.74 -22.84
C GLU A 474 3.91 34.07 -24.18
N ALA A 475 3.36 35.00 -24.96
CA ALA A 475 3.83 35.34 -26.30
C ALA A 475 5.31 35.76 -26.39
N LYS A 476 5.85 36.32 -25.30
CA LYS A 476 7.26 36.79 -25.19
C LYS A 476 8.29 35.69 -24.86
N LEU A 477 7.83 34.45 -24.58
CA LEU A 477 8.75 33.37 -24.22
C LEU A 477 9.35 32.69 -25.47
N SER A 478 10.64 32.41 -25.45
CA SER A 478 11.28 31.48 -26.39
C SER A 478 11.08 30.05 -25.90
N ILE A 479 10.19 29.30 -26.60
CA ILE A 479 9.71 27.97 -26.18
C ILE A 479 10.16 26.84 -27.13
N ASP A 480 11.19 27.09 -27.95
CA ASP A 480 11.56 26.20 -29.07
C ASP A 480 11.91 24.76 -28.64
N ASN A 481 12.43 24.59 -27.43
CA ASN A 481 12.86 23.29 -26.90
C ASN A 481 12.16 22.92 -25.58
N VAL A 482 10.93 23.40 -25.36
CA VAL A 482 10.14 23.08 -24.18
C VAL A 482 8.81 22.46 -24.58
N TYR A 483 8.41 21.45 -23.86
CA TYR A 483 7.24 20.63 -24.17
C TYR A 483 6.24 20.64 -23.03
N VAL A 484 5.03 20.20 -23.32
CA VAL A 484 3.94 20.10 -22.36
C VAL A 484 3.29 18.71 -22.41
N LEU A 485 3.06 18.15 -21.25
CA LEU A 485 2.11 17.07 -21.01
C LEU A 485 0.85 17.72 -20.41
N THR A 486 -0.19 17.92 -21.21
CA THR A 486 -1.44 18.48 -20.69
C THR A 486 -2.19 17.47 -19.83
N LEU A 487 -3.05 17.94 -18.91
CA LEU A 487 -3.87 17.05 -18.08
C LEU A 487 -4.76 16.12 -18.93
N ASN A 488 -5.25 16.61 -20.08
CA ASN A 488 -6.02 15.78 -21.02
C ASN A 488 -5.15 14.69 -21.66
N SER A 489 -3.92 15.02 -22.06
CA SER A 489 -2.96 14.03 -22.59
C SER A 489 -2.56 13.02 -21.52
N LEU A 490 -2.39 13.46 -20.27
CA LEU A 490 -2.11 12.59 -19.15
C LEU A 490 -3.28 11.61 -18.90
N ASN A 491 -4.52 12.09 -18.90
CA ASN A 491 -5.70 11.23 -18.77
C ASN A 491 -5.80 10.19 -19.90
N SER A 492 -5.45 10.58 -21.13
CA SER A 492 -5.39 9.64 -22.26
C SER A 492 -4.29 8.59 -22.06
N LEU A 493 -3.12 8.97 -21.56
CA LEU A 493 -2.03 8.05 -21.21
C LEU A 493 -2.47 7.08 -20.10
N VAL A 494 -3.12 7.59 -19.06
CA VAL A 494 -3.67 6.78 -17.95
C VAL A 494 -4.65 5.73 -18.47
N SER A 495 -5.53 6.10 -19.41
CA SER A 495 -6.50 5.17 -20.01
C SER A 495 -5.82 4.03 -20.78
N GLU A 496 -4.76 4.34 -21.54
CA GLU A 496 -3.98 3.31 -22.24
C GLU A 496 -3.18 2.42 -21.29
N ILE A 497 -2.64 2.98 -20.21
CA ILE A 497 -1.97 2.19 -19.16
C ILE A 497 -2.97 1.23 -18.51
N LYS A 498 -4.20 1.68 -18.23
CA LYS A 498 -5.25 0.81 -17.69
C LYS A 498 -5.57 -0.35 -18.63
N ALA A 499 -5.75 -0.09 -19.92
CA ALA A 499 -6.01 -1.11 -20.93
C ALA A 499 -4.84 -2.13 -21.01
N PHE A 500 -3.61 -1.62 -21.01
CA PHE A 500 -2.39 -2.44 -20.94
C PHE A 500 -2.37 -3.35 -19.70
N LEU A 501 -2.67 -2.81 -18.52
CA LEU A 501 -2.66 -3.59 -17.27
C LEU A 501 -3.75 -4.69 -17.28
N ILE A 502 -4.93 -4.43 -17.83
CA ILE A 502 -5.97 -5.45 -17.98
C ILE A 502 -5.47 -6.63 -18.84
N GLU A 503 -4.66 -6.37 -19.85
CA GLU A 503 -4.12 -7.38 -20.74
C GLU A 503 -3.02 -8.22 -20.07
N VAL A 504 -2.08 -7.59 -19.34
CA VAL A 504 -0.94 -8.28 -18.72
C VAL A 504 -1.26 -8.90 -17.35
N CYS A 505 -2.33 -8.48 -16.69
CA CYS A 505 -2.74 -9.00 -15.39
C CYS A 505 -3.67 -10.22 -15.47
N ARG A 506 -3.66 -10.95 -16.58
CA ARG A 506 -4.39 -12.22 -16.71
C ARG A 506 -3.69 -13.31 -15.92
N ASP A 507 -4.43 -14.00 -15.05
CA ASP A 507 -3.87 -15.04 -14.17
C ASP A 507 -3.42 -16.29 -14.93
N GLU A 508 -3.96 -16.54 -16.14
CA GLU A 508 -3.66 -17.71 -16.97
C GLU A 508 -2.27 -17.64 -17.64
N LEU A 509 -1.64 -16.47 -17.70
CA LEU A 509 -0.33 -16.30 -18.35
C LEU A 509 0.78 -16.96 -17.51
N SER A 510 1.54 -17.87 -18.11
CA SER A 510 2.80 -18.35 -17.51
C SER A 510 3.81 -17.19 -17.38
N SER A 511 4.85 -17.35 -16.55
CA SER A 511 5.89 -16.31 -16.42
C SER A 511 6.63 -16.03 -17.76
N ALA A 512 6.80 -17.06 -18.60
CA ALA A 512 7.42 -16.91 -19.92
C ALA A 512 6.49 -16.17 -20.90
N ASP A 513 5.20 -16.51 -20.90
CA ASP A 513 4.19 -15.84 -21.74
C ASP A 513 3.97 -14.40 -21.29
N LEU A 514 4.09 -14.12 -19.98
CA LEU A 514 3.91 -12.80 -19.43
C LEU A 514 4.92 -11.79 -19.99
N ILE A 515 6.21 -12.16 -20.08
CA ILE A 515 7.23 -11.22 -20.62
C ILE A 515 6.98 -10.92 -22.09
N VAL A 516 6.61 -11.92 -22.89
CA VAL A 516 6.28 -11.75 -24.30
C VAL A 516 5.04 -10.88 -24.47
N THR A 517 4.02 -11.12 -23.64
CA THR A 517 2.80 -10.30 -23.61
C THR A 517 3.14 -8.85 -23.22
N CYS A 518 3.96 -8.62 -22.19
CA CYS A 518 4.37 -7.28 -21.78
C CYS A 518 5.10 -6.54 -22.92
N GLU A 519 6.04 -7.19 -23.64
CA GLU A 519 6.74 -6.57 -24.77
C GLU A 519 5.79 -6.19 -25.91
N GLY A 520 4.88 -7.08 -26.27
CA GLY A 520 3.87 -6.86 -27.30
C GLY A 520 2.89 -5.75 -26.93
N SER A 521 2.35 -5.82 -25.72
CA SER A 521 1.33 -4.88 -25.23
C SER A 521 1.90 -3.48 -24.96
N LEU A 522 3.14 -3.33 -24.45
CA LEU A 522 3.80 -2.02 -24.35
C LEU A 522 3.89 -1.32 -25.72
N LYS A 523 4.14 -2.09 -26.77
CA LYS A 523 4.22 -1.57 -28.15
C LYS A 523 2.83 -1.25 -28.71
N SER A 524 1.85 -2.15 -28.57
CA SER A 524 0.49 -1.96 -29.12
C SER A 524 -0.26 -0.81 -28.45
N HIS A 525 -0.10 -0.63 -27.13
CA HIS A 525 -0.66 0.48 -26.37
C HIS A 525 0.16 1.79 -26.47
N GLY A 526 1.28 1.78 -27.19
CA GLY A 526 2.09 2.98 -27.40
C GLY A 526 2.74 3.52 -26.12
N LEU A 527 3.24 2.63 -25.24
CA LEU A 527 3.81 2.93 -23.94
C LEU A 527 5.36 2.93 -23.92
N LEU A 528 5.99 2.78 -25.09
CA LEU A 528 7.45 2.98 -25.25
C LEU A 528 7.79 4.47 -25.41
N TYR A 529 9.02 4.87 -25.05
CA TYR A 529 9.47 6.26 -25.10
C TYR A 529 9.04 7.03 -26.36
N LYS A 530 9.37 6.51 -27.55
CA LYS A 530 9.06 7.17 -28.84
C LYS A 530 7.56 7.40 -29.06
N HIS A 531 6.71 6.52 -28.53
CA HIS A 531 5.27 6.64 -28.66
C HIS A 531 4.72 7.66 -27.66
N ILE A 532 5.20 7.64 -26.41
CA ILE A 532 4.84 8.60 -25.36
C ILE A 532 5.20 10.00 -25.81
N GLU A 533 6.45 10.21 -26.28
CA GLU A 533 6.92 11.47 -26.83
C GLU A 533 6.00 12.00 -27.95
N LYS A 534 5.68 11.16 -28.93
CA LYS A 534 4.90 11.57 -30.10
C LYS A 534 3.42 11.76 -29.82
N LYS A 535 2.81 10.91 -28.96
CA LYS A 535 1.34 10.86 -28.77
C LYS A 535 0.87 11.81 -27.67
N TYR A 536 1.62 11.97 -26.58
CA TYR A 536 1.15 12.68 -25.40
C TYR A 536 1.90 13.97 -25.10
N ILE A 537 3.14 14.12 -25.57
CA ILE A 537 3.96 15.30 -25.33
C ILE A 537 3.86 16.23 -26.55
N ARG A 538 3.53 17.48 -26.31
CA ARG A 538 3.28 18.49 -27.36
C ARG A 538 4.17 19.70 -27.16
N LYS A 539 4.34 20.50 -28.22
CA LYS A 539 4.95 21.83 -28.09
C LYS A 539 3.94 22.80 -27.51
N PHE A 540 4.44 23.81 -26.81
CA PHE A 540 3.61 24.95 -26.43
C PHE A 540 3.26 25.79 -27.65
N GLU A 541 2.09 26.40 -27.60
CA GLU A 541 1.61 27.39 -28.54
C GLU A 541 1.68 28.77 -27.87
N LYS A 542 2.05 29.81 -28.62
CA LYS A 542 2.03 31.20 -28.11
C LYS A 542 0.60 31.64 -27.88
N ALA A 543 0.31 32.20 -26.69
CA ALA A 543 -1.01 32.72 -26.33
C ALA A 543 -1.32 34.02 -27.05
#